data_06fc8a5af6d8b2fef89c3c6d80298d64
#
_entry.id   06fc8a5af6d8b2fef89c3c6d80298d64
#
_cell.length_a   1.000
_cell.length_b   1.000
_cell.length_c   1.000
_cell.angle_alpha   90.00
_cell.angle_beta   90.00
_cell.angle_gamma   90.00
#
_symmetry.space_group_name_H-M   'P 1'
#
loop_
_entity.id
_entity.type
_entity.pdbx_description
1 polymer ?
#
loop_
_entity_poly.entity_id
_entity_poly.type
_entity_poly.pdbx_seq_one_letter_code
_entity_poly.pdbx_strand_id
1 'polypeptide(L)'
;TGPAGDTATCACVAQMRNILQQIIRLYGTDNVVVSMESGDNVSGRPGSLLPGPNTNPNAGLFQLTNAQVVQEAVSICRIASVRITSSTYNNALTYLLTPTPTPTGCAADCEAAIRSYLPIGTTSVNVKSGGQTVGQGTVIKDEFGMIVLVGANNSDPTFISTCKAEIITK
;
A
#
# COMPACT_ATOMS: atom_id res chain seq x y z
N THR A 1 -12.12 23.85 -0.51
CA THR A 1 -10.88 23.14 -0.81
C THR A 1 -10.15 22.80 0.47
N GLY A 2 -9.77 21.56 0.62
CA GLY A 2 -8.99 21.14 1.77
C GLY A 2 -7.55 21.66 1.70
N PRO A 3 -6.79 21.54 2.80
CA PRO A 3 -5.38 21.83 2.80
C PRO A 3 -4.64 21.00 1.74
N ALA A 4 -3.54 21.51 1.21
CA ALA A 4 -2.74 20.82 0.21
C ALA A 4 -2.28 19.42 0.67
N GLY A 5 -2.07 19.25 1.98
CA GLY A 5 -1.72 17.96 2.57
C GLY A 5 -2.78 16.90 2.37
N ASP A 6 -4.07 17.28 2.37
CA ASP A 6 -5.16 16.35 2.15
C ASP A 6 -5.15 15.76 0.75
N THR A 7 -4.73 16.53 -0.25
CA THR A 7 -4.64 16.05 -1.62
C THR A 7 -3.63 14.91 -1.76
N ALA A 8 -2.46 15.05 -1.15
CA ALA A 8 -1.46 13.98 -1.17
C ALA A 8 -1.94 12.74 -0.40
N THR A 9 -2.55 12.94 0.77
CA THR A 9 -3.08 11.86 1.57
C THR A 9 -4.17 11.11 0.82
N CYS A 10 -5.09 11.82 0.18
CA CYS A 10 -6.13 11.20 -0.64
C CYS A 10 -5.55 10.43 -1.83
N ALA A 11 -4.49 10.95 -2.45
CA ALA A 11 -3.84 10.28 -3.56
C ALA A 11 -3.18 8.95 -3.12
N CYS A 12 -2.57 8.92 -1.92
CA CYS A 12 -2.04 7.69 -1.36
C CYS A 12 -3.15 6.67 -1.09
N VAL A 13 -4.27 7.10 -0.54
CA VAL A 13 -5.42 6.22 -0.28
C VAL A 13 -5.99 5.70 -1.59
N ALA A 14 -6.13 6.56 -2.59
CA ALA A 14 -6.61 6.16 -3.91
C ALA A 14 -5.71 5.11 -4.56
N GLN A 15 -4.39 5.29 -4.46
CA GLN A 15 -3.44 4.31 -4.99
C GLN A 15 -3.54 2.97 -4.25
N MET A 16 -3.65 2.99 -2.94
CA MET A 16 -3.82 1.77 -2.15
C MET A 16 -5.10 1.04 -2.56
N ARG A 17 -6.21 1.77 -2.68
CA ARG A 17 -7.47 1.17 -3.13
C ARG A 17 -7.35 0.57 -4.54
N ASN A 18 -6.69 1.29 -5.45
CA ASN A 18 -6.44 0.80 -6.80
C ASN A 18 -5.70 -0.54 -6.79
N ILE A 19 -4.68 -0.67 -5.96
CA ILE A 19 -3.91 -1.90 -5.82
C ILE A 19 -4.76 -2.99 -5.17
N LEU A 20 -5.53 -2.68 -4.15
CA LEU A 20 -6.40 -3.66 -3.48
C LEU A 20 -7.44 -4.26 -4.43
N GLN A 21 -8.02 -3.45 -5.32
CA GLN A 21 -8.95 -3.95 -6.34
C GLN A 21 -8.29 -5.00 -7.22
N GLN A 22 -7.05 -4.76 -7.60
CA GLN A 22 -6.29 -5.67 -8.45
C GLN A 22 -5.83 -6.92 -7.68
N ILE A 23 -5.45 -6.76 -6.41
CA ILE A 23 -5.09 -7.88 -5.54
C ILE A 23 -6.27 -8.84 -5.40
N ILE A 24 -7.48 -8.34 -5.19
CA ILE A 24 -8.67 -9.16 -5.10
C ILE A 24 -8.85 -10.01 -6.36
N ARG A 25 -8.59 -9.43 -7.53
CA ARG A 25 -8.73 -10.12 -8.81
C ARG A 25 -7.57 -11.06 -9.12
N LEU A 26 -6.34 -10.64 -8.88
CA LEU A 26 -5.14 -11.36 -9.31
C LEU A 26 -4.63 -12.34 -8.25
N TYR A 27 -4.90 -12.09 -6.98
CA TYR A 27 -4.39 -12.87 -5.86
C TYR A 27 -5.53 -13.36 -4.93
N GLY A 28 -6.72 -13.55 -5.48
CA GLY A 28 -7.91 -13.86 -4.68
C GLY A 28 -7.84 -15.14 -3.86
N THR A 29 -6.93 -16.06 -4.21
CA THR A 29 -6.75 -17.32 -3.48
C THR A 29 -5.49 -17.32 -2.62
N ASP A 30 -4.69 -16.26 -2.69
CA ASP A 30 -3.46 -16.14 -1.92
C ASP A 30 -3.74 -15.54 -0.54
N ASN A 31 -2.82 -15.78 0.39
CA ASN A 31 -2.87 -15.13 1.68
C ASN A 31 -2.19 -13.76 1.60
N VAL A 32 -2.84 -12.73 2.13
CA VAL A 32 -2.26 -11.39 2.22
C VAL A 32 -2.09 -11.00 3.67
N VAL A 33 -1.03 -10.25 3.96
CA VAL A 33 -0.79 -9.67 5.28
C VAL A 33 -0.92 -8.16 5.13
N VAL A 34 -1.85 -7.57 5.86
CA VAL A 34 -2.08 -6.12 5.88
C VAL A 34 -1.46 -5.57 7.17
N SER A 35 -0.53 -4.65 7.01
CA SER A 35 0.12 -3.97 8.14
C SER A 35 -0.48 -2.58 8.28
N MET A 36 -0.96 -2.27 9.48
CA MET A 36 -1.59 -0.99 9.76
C MET A 36 -0.57 0.00 10.32
N GLU A 37 -0.82 1.29 10.15
CA GLU A 37 0.07 2.33 10.68
C GLU A 37 0.18 2.30 12.21
N SER A 38 -0.79 1.67 12.89
CA SER A 38 -0.79 1.53 14.35
C SER A 38 0.20 0.48 14.87
N GLY A 39 0.69 -0.39 13.98
CA GLY A 39 1.50 -1.54 14.38
C GLY A 39 0.74 -2.85 14.41
N ASP A 40 -0.58 -2.83 14.21
CA ASP A 40 -1.39 -4.03 14.12
C ASP A 40 -1.33 -4.66 12.73
N ASN A 41 -1.55 -5.95 12.67
CA ASN A 41 -1.58 -6.70 11.40
C ASN A 41 -2.82 -7.55 11.32
N VAL A 42 -3.30 -7.73 10.08
CA VAL A 42 -4.39 -8.65 9.77
C VAL A 42 -3.96 -9.50 8.59
N SER A 43 -4.27 -10.79 8.61
CA SER A 43 -3.95 -11.65 7.48
C SER A 43 -5.15 -12.51 7.07
N GLY A 44 -5.19 -12.86 5.79
CA GLY A 44 -6.27 -13.67 5.25
C GLY A 44 -6.32 -13.59 3.74
N ARG A 45 -7.37 -14.16 3.17
CA ARG A 45 -7.61 -14.05 1.73
C ARG A 45 -8.32 -12.73 1.42
N PRO A 46 -7.97 -12.09 0.29
CA PRO A 46 -8.65 -10.86 -0.10
C PRO A 46 -10.14 -11.12 -0.32
N GLY A 47 -10.96 -10.25 0.21
CA GLY A 47 -12.41 -10.32 0.05
C GLY A 47 -12.94 -9.23 -0.86
N SER A 48 -13.51 -8.19 -0.29
CA SER A 48 -14.16 -7.12 -1.04
C SER A 48 -13.76 -5.75 -0.54
N LEU A 49 -14.08 -4.73 -1.33
CA LEU A 49 -13.93 -3.33 -0.95
C LEU A 49 -15.32 -2.76 -0.64
N LEU A 50 -15.43 -2.05 0.47
CA LEU A 50 -16.68 -1.44 0.89
C LEU A 50 -16.52 0.08 0.84
N PRO A 51 -17.40 0.80 0.13
CA PRO A 51 -17.33 2.25 0.07
C PRO A 51 -17.82 2.87 1.37
N GLY A 52 -17.37 4.10 1.64
CA GLY A 52 -17.90 4.89 2.73
C GLY A 52 -19.30 5.44 2.43
N PRO A 53 -20.05 5.87 3.45
CA PRO A 53 -21.41 6.37 3.27
C PRO A 53 -21.48 7.67 2.45
N ASN A 54 -20.40 8.43 2.43
CA ASN A 54 -20.35 9.70 1.67
C ASN A 54 -19.86 9.50 0.24
N THR A 55 -19.77 8.26 -0.19
CA THR A 55 -19.49 7.87 -1.58
C THR A 55 -18.16 8.38 -2.16
N ASN A 56 -17.14 8.63 -1.32
CA ASN A 56 -15.82 8.86 -1.87
C ASN A 56 -15.31 7.52 -2.43
N PRO A 57 -15.13 7.41 -3.75
CA PRO A 57 -14.76 6.12 -4.37
C PRO A 57 -13.32 5.71 -4.07
N ASN A 58 -12.51 6.59 -3.47
CA ASN A 58 -11.09 6.34 -3.23
C ASN A 58 -10.81 5.93 -1.79
N ALA A 59 -11.83 5.73 -0.98
CA ALA A 59 -11.69 5.40 0.43
C ALA A 59 -12.64 4.26 0.81
N GLY A 60 -12.65 3.86 2.07
CA GLY A 60 -13.55 2.83 2.56
C GLY A 60 -12.81 1.74 3.31
N LEU A 61 -13.37 0.55 3.28
CA LEU A 61 -12.83 -0.62 3.99
C LEU A 61 -12.38 -1.69 3.02
N PHE A 62 -11.35 -2.42 3.40
CA PHE A 62 -10.91 -3.64 2.74
C PHE A 62 -11.23 -4.83 3.62
N GLN A 63 -11.98 -5.79 3.10
CA GLN A 63 -12.44 -6.95 3.85
C GLN A 63 -11.64 -8.18 3.46
N LEU A 64 -11.17 -8.91 4.49
CA LEU A 64 -10.45 -10.17 4.32
C LEU A 64 -11.18 -11.29 5.07
N THR A 65 -10.92 -12.53 4.66
CA THR A 65 -11.36 -13.71 5.39
C THR A 65 -10.14 -14.38 6.00
N ASN A 66 -10.07 -14.45 7.33
CA ASN A 66 -8.93 -15.04 8.02
C ASN A 66 -8.99 -16.58 8.05
N ALA A 67 -7.98 -17.21 8.66
CA ALA A 67 -7.87 -18.66 8.71
C ALA A 67 -9.05 -19.35 9.45
N GLN A 68 -9.70 -18.64 10.35
CA GLN A 68 -10.87 -19.12 11.08
C GLN A 68 -12.19 -18.88 10.33
N VAL A 69 -12.10 -18.44 9.08
CA VAL A 69 -13.25 -18.09 8.23
C VAL A 69 -14.08 -16.94 8.81
N VAL A 70 -13.43 -16.06 9.55
CA VAL A 70 -14.03 -14.83 10.07
C VAL A 70 -13.63 -13.68 9.15
N GLN A 71 -14.59 -12.84 8.81
CA GLN A 71 -14.34 -11.64 8.01
C GLN A 71 -13.81 -10.53 8.91
N GLU A 72 -12.73 -9.91 8.47
CA GLU A 72 -12.16 -8.74 9.11
C GLU A 72 -12.12 -7.60 8.11
N ALA A 73 -12.45 -6.40 8.54
CA ALA A 73 -12.44 -5.22 7.69
C ALA A 73 -11.43 -4.23 8.25
N VAL A 74 -10.59 -3.70 7.38
CA VAL A 74 -9.58 -2.70 7.74
C VAL A 74 -9.84 -1.39 7.00
N SER A 75 -9.57 -0.27 7.66
CA SER A 75 -9.70 1.04 7.04
C SER A 75 -8.57 1.24 6.03
N ILE A 76 -8.91 1.47 4.77
CA ILE A 76 -7.91 1.71 3.72
C ILE A 76 -7.06 2.93 4.07
N CYS A 77 -7.62 3.92 4.75
CA CYS A 77 -6.88 5.12 5.16
C CYS A 77 -5.79 4.84 6.19
N ARG A 78 -5.80 3.68 6.83
CA ARG A 78 -4.86 3.32 7.89
C ARG A 78 -3.87 2.23 7.49
N ILE A 79 -3.93 1.75 6.25
CA ILE A 79 -3.04 0.69 5.78
C ILE A 79 -1.67 1.27 5.48
N ALA A 80 -0.63 0.69 6.09
CA ALA A 80 0.76 1.02 5.78
C ALA A 80 1.30 0.18 4.63
N SER A 81 1.00 -1.13 4.63
CA SER A 81 1.44 -2.01 3.54
C SER A 81 0.54 -3.23 3.40
N VAL A 82 0.62 -3.85 2.22
CA VAL A 82 -0.04 -5.13 1.92
C VAL A 82 1.01 -6.04 1.30
N ARG A 83 1.20 -7.22 1.86
CA ARG A 83 2.15 -8.22 1.35
C ARG A 83 1.41 -9.46 0.92
N ILE A 84 1.72 -9.95 -0.29
CA ILE A 84 1.20 -11.21 -0.80
C ILE A 84 2.19 -12.30 -0.42
N THR A 85 1.78 -13.26 0.40
CA THR A 85 2.68 -14.31 0.85
C THR A 85 2.68 -15.49 -0.12
N SER A 86 3.84 -16.08 -0.34
CA SER A 86 4.01 -17.29 -1.17
C SER A 86 3.54 -17.13 -2.62
N SER A 87 3.68 -15.93 -3.16
CA SER A 87 3.35 -15.64 -4.55
C SER A 87 4.41 -14.72 -5.16
N THR A 88 4.30 -14.44 -6.45
CA THR A 88 5.24 -13.58 -7.17
C THR A 88 4.53 -12.35 -7.68
N TYR A 89 5.31 -11.30 -7.98
CA TYR A 89 4.76 -10.08 -8.53
C TYR A 89 4.11 -10.33 -9.89
N ASN A 90 2.88 -9.86 -10.06
CA ASN A 90 2.14 -9.98 -11.31
C ASN A 90 2.30 -8.70 -12.13
N ASN A 91 2.89 -8.84 -13.32
CA ASN A 91 3.18 -7.70 -14.20
C ASN A 91 1.92 -7.06 -14.80
N ALA A 92 0.75 -7.64 -14.61
CA ALA A 92 -0.52 -7.05 -15.03
C ALA A 92 -0.98 -5.91 -14.11
N LEU A 93 -0.36 -5.76 -12.94
CA LEU A 93 -0.69 -4.68 -12.01
C LEU A 93 -0.41 -3.32 -12.64
N THR A 94 -1.35 -2.41 -12.47
CA THR A 94 -1.24 -1.03 -12.98
C THR A 94 -1.40 -0.03 -11.82
N TYR A 95 -0.86 1.17 -12.02
CA TYR A 95 -0.81 2.19 -10.98
C TYR A 95 -1.45 3.48 -11.47
N LEU A 96 -2.08 4.20 -10.54
CA LEU A 96 -2.61 5.52 -10.85
C LEU A 96 -1.45 6.49 -11.12
N LEU A 97 -1.66 7.40 -12.05
CA LEU A 97 -0.69 8.44 -12.34
C LEU A 97 -0.68 9.48 -11.23
N THR A 98 0.40 10.26 -11.19
CA THR A 98 0.48 11.43 -10.30
C THR A 98 -0.73 12.32 -10.53
N PRO A 99 -1.42 12.77 -9.47
CA PRO A 99 -2.58 13.64 -9.63
C PRO A 99 -2.23 14.93 -10.38
N THR A 100 -3.22 15.45 -11.11
CA THR A 100 -3.09 16.73 -11.83
C THR A 100 -4.15 17.69 -11.29
N PRO A 101 -3.77 18.87 -10.71
CA PRO A 101 -2.39 19.33 -10.54
C PRO A 101 -1.63 18.52 -9.48
N THR A 102 -0.29 18.52 -9.60
CA THR A 102 0.57 17.82 -8.66
C THR A 102 0.32 18.35 -7.24
N PRO A 103 0.11 17.47 -6.25
CA PRO A 103 -0.08 17.90 -4.86
C PRO A 103 1.11 18.71 -4.36
N THR A 104 0.84 19.69 -3.51
CA THR A 104 1.83 20.56 -2.89
C THR A 104 1.65 20.58 -1.38
N GLY A 105 2.66 21.08 -0.66
CA GLY A 105 2.64 21.19 0.78
C GLY A 105 3.49 20.12 1.46
N CYS A 106 3.53 20.16 2.79
CA CYS A 106 4.44 19.30 3.56
C CYS A 106 4.17 17.81 3.35
N ALA A 107 2.91 17.41 3.34
CA ALA A 107 2.57 15.98 3.15
C ALA A 107 3.01 15.50 1.76
N ALA A 108 2.83 16.32 0.74
CA ALA A 108 3.26 15.98 -0.62
C ALA A 108 4.78 15.89 -0.71
N ASP A 109 5.48 16.80 -0.05
CA ASP A 109 6.95 16.79 -0.05
C ASP A 109 7.51 15.58 0.71
N CYS A 110 6.90 15.19 1.81
CA CYS A 110 7.29 13.99 2.54
C CYS A 110 7.09 12.73 1.68
N GLU A 111 5.97 12.64 1.00
CA GLU A 111 5.68 11.53 0.09
C GLU A 111 6.71 11.46 -1.05
N ALA A 112 6.99 12.59 -1.66
CA ALA A 112 7.97 12.67 -2.74
C ALA A 112 9.38 12.33 -2.28
N ALA A 113 9.75 12.71 -1.06
CA ALA A 113 11.05 12.39 -0.49
C ALA A 113 11.24 10.87 -0.33
N ILE A 114 10.21 10.15 0.10
CA ILE A 114 10.23 8.69 0.21
C ILE A 114 10.50 8.07 -1.16
N ARG A 115 9.78 8.50 -2.19
CA ARG A 115 9.99 7.99 -3.57
C ARG A 115 11.39 8.29 -4.09
N SER A 116 11.89 9.49 -3.83
CA SER A 116 13.24 9.88 -4.28
C SER A 116 14.33 9.07 -3.59
N TYR A 117 14.12 8.69 -2.33
CA TYR A 117 15.07 7.91 -1.57
C TYR A 117 15.14 6.45 -2.00
N LEU A 118 14.09 5.95 -2.66
CA LEU A 118 13.94 4.53 -3.03
C LEU A 118 13.75 4.38 -4.55
N PRO A 119 14.75 4.73 -5.38
CA PRO A 119 14.63 4.49 -6.82
C PRO A 119 14.54 3.00 -7.12
N ILE A 120 13.94 2.67 -8.27
CA ILE A 120 13.85 1.28 -8.74
C ILE A 120 15.25 0.68 -8.81
N GLY A 121 15.40 -0.56 -8.29
CA GLY A 121 16.66 -1.26 -8.23
C GLY A 121 17.38 -1.16 -6.89
N THR A 122 16.90 -0.32 -5.95
CA THR A 122 17.48 -0.27 -4.61
C THR A 122 17.26 -1.59 -3.90
N THR A 123 18.34 -2.18 -3.39
CA THR A 123 18.33 -3.50 -2.74
C THR A 123 18.45 -3.39 -1.23
N SER A 124 18.12 -4.47 -0.54
CA SER A 124 18.25 -4.59 0.92
C SER A 124 17.47 -3.50 1.66
N VAL A 125 16.31 -3.14 1.12
CA VAL A 125 15.46 -2.11 1.72
C VAL A 125 14.64 -2.72 2.85
N ASN A 126 14.53 -1.99 3.96
CA ASN A 126 13.64 -2.31 5.07
C ASN A 126 12.85 -1.05 5.40
N VAL A 127 11.53 -1.14 5.40
CA VAL A 127 10.63 -0.03 5.70
C VAL A 127 9.86 -0.35 6.97
N LYS A 128 9.84 0.60 7.90
CA LYS A 128 9.07 0.51 9.14
C LYS A 128 7.95 1.52 9.17
N SER A 129 6.86 1.13 9.79
CA SER A 129 5.72 1.99 10.09
C SER A 129 5.00 1.40 11.31
N GLY A 130 4.58 2.26 12.25
CA GLY A 130 3.91 1.81 13.46
C GLY A 130 4.78 0.94 14.36
N GLY A 131 6.09 1.13 14.35
CA GLY A 131 7.00 0.37 15.20
C GLY A 131 7.33 -1.04 14.70
N GLN A 132 6.95 -1.37 13.47
CA GLN A 132 7.20 -2.69 12.88
C GLN A 132 7.75 -2.57 11.48
N THR A 133 8.45 -3.61 11.01
CA THR A 133 8.81 -3.73 9.61
C THR A 133 7.56 -4.05 8.80
N VAL A 134 7.24 -3.19 7.84
CA VAL A 134 6.08 -3.38 6.96
C VAL A 134 6.46 -3.87 5.57
N GLY A 135 7.74 -3.86 5.23
CA GLY A 135 8.22 -4.39 3.97
C GLY A 135 9.72 -4.49 3.91
N GLN A 136 10.21 -5.50 3.17
CA GLN A 136 11.63 -5.73 2.94
C GLN A 136 11.84 -6.19 1.50
N GLY A 137 12.98 -5.86 0.93
CA GLY A 137 13.37 -6.39 -0.36
C GLY A 137 13.97 -5.36 -1.30
N THR A 138 13.78 -5.61 -2.58
CA THR A 138 14.28 -4.77 -3.68
C THR A 138 13.13 -3.96 -4.26
N VAL A 139 13.38 -2.68 -4.53
CA VAL A 139 12.37 -1.80 -5.14
C VAL A 139 12.20 -2.14 -6.61
N ILE A 140 10.98 -2.49 -7.02
CA ILE A 140 10.66 -2.75 -8.42
C ILE A 140 9.66 -1.75 -9.00
N LYS A 141 8.94 -1.01 -8.16
CA LYS A 141 8.02 0.05 -8.58
C LYS A 141 8.15 1.24 -7.65
N ASP A 142 8.09 2.41 -8.22
CA ASP A 142 8.25 3.70 -7.56
C ASP A 142 7.21 4.64 -8.14
N GLU A 143 5.97 4.52 -7.65
CA GLU A 143 4.81 5.24 -8.16
C GLU A 143 4.31 6.25 -7.14
N PHE A 144 3.55 7.24 -7.58
CA PHE A 144 2.98 8.19 -6.62
C PHE A 144 2.10 7.44 -5.63
N GLY A 145 2.41 7.59 -4.35
CA GLY A 145 1.66 6.97 -3.28
C GLY A 145 2.08 5.54 -2.95
N MET A 146 3.00 4.93 -3.73
CA MET A 146 3.32 3.52 -3.51
C MET A 146 4.71 3.13 -3.97
N ILE A 147 5.39 2.39 -3.11
CA ILE A 147 6.63 1.67 -3.42
C ILE A 147 6.33 0.19 -3.37
N VAL A 148 6.86 -0.59 -4.29
CA VAL A 148 6.71 -2.05 -4.26
C VAL A 148 8.06 -2.70 -4.06
N LEU A 149 8.14 -3.55 -3.04
CA LEU A 149 9.34 -4.35 -2.73
C LEU A 149 9.05 -5.82 -3.02
N VAL A 150 10.06 -6.51 -3.49
CA VAL A 150 9.99 -7.97 -3.71
C VAL A 150 11.21 -8.64 -3.13
N GLY A 151 11.07 -9.93 -2.79
CA GLY A 151 12.19 -10.79 -2.43
C GLY A 151 12.82 -11.43 -3.66
N ALA A 152 13.62 -12.49 -3.45
CA ALA A 152 14.29 -13.21 -4.52
C ALA A 152 13.27 -13.74 -5.53
N ASN A 153 13.57 -13.61 -6.81
CA ASN A 153 12.70 -14.05 -7.92
C ASN A 153 11.31 -13.40 -7.89
N ASN A 154 11.26 -12.13 -7.49
CA ASN A 154 10.03 -11.34 -7.41
C ASN A 154 8.99 -11.94 -6.45
N SER A 155 9.46 -12.63 -5.42
CA SER A 155 8.59 -13.27 -4.43
C SER A 155 8.04 -12.28 -3.42
N ASP A 156 6.91 -12.65 -2.83
CA ASP A 156 6.27 -11.93 -1.71
C ASP A 156 6.20 -10.43 -1.95
N PRO A 157 5.55 -9.97 -3.04
CA PRO A 157 5.46 -8.55 -3.32
C PRO A 157 4.76 -7.81 -2.18
N THR A 158 5.36 -6.71 -1.78
CA THR A 158 4.85 -5.86 -0.70
C THR A 158 4.59 -4.47 -1.24
N PHE A 159 3.35 -4.01 -1.09
CA PHE A 159 2.87 -2.72 -1.58
C PHE A 159 2.81 -1.77 -0.40
N ILE A 160 3.70 -0.76 -0.39
CA ILE A 160 3.89 0.13 0.76
C ILE A 160 3.39 1.53 0.41
N SER A 161 2.53 2.10 1.26
CA SER A 161 2.10 3.48 1.11
C SER A 161 3.25 4.44 1.42
N THR A 162 3.61 5.29 0.48
CA THR A 162 4.64 6.31 0.68
C THR A 162 4.19 7.40 1.65
N CYS A 163 2.89 7.51 1.95
CA CYS A 163 2.39 8.41 2.98
C CYS A 163 2.49 7.83 4.38
N LYS A 164 2.77 6.55 4.52
CA LYS A 164 2.81 5.85 5.82
C LYS A 164 4.19 5.36 6.21
N ALA A 165 5.16 5.37 5.31
CA ALA A 165 6.52 4.94 5.60
C ALA A 165 7.15 5.90 6.62
N GLU A 166 7.76 5.35 7.68
CA GLU A 166 8.33 6.14 8.77
C GLU A 166 9.84 6.07 8.81
N ILE A 167 10.40 4.85 8.73
CA ILE A 167 11.85 4.64 8.81
C ILE A 167 12.26 3.73 7.66
N ILE A 168 13.30 4.14 6.94
CA ILE A 168 13.81 3.39 5.80
C ILE A 168 15.27 3.08 6.05
N THR A 169 15.64 1.81 5.93
CA THR A 169 17.02 1.34 5.95
C THR A 169 17.34 0.70 4.60
N LYS A 170 18.50 1.02 4.05
CA LYS A 170 18.94 0.41 2.77
C LYS A 170 20.44 0.19 2.74
#